data_26ffb8a4a8fb6333827a53027ec12405
#
_entry.id   26ffb8a4a8fb6333827a53027ec12405
#
_cell.length_a   1.000
_cell.length_b   1.000
_cell.length_c   1.000
_cell.angle_alpha   90.00
_cell.angle_beta   90.00
_cell.angle_gamma   90.00
#
_symmetry.space_group_name_H-M   'P 1'
#
loop_
_entity.id
_entity.type
_entity.pdbx_description
1 polymer ?
#
loop_
_entity_poly.entity_id
_entity_poly.type
_entity_poly.pdbx_seq_one_letter_code
_entity_poly.pdbx_strand_id
1 'polypeptide(L)'
;MGLSKQNAVVVGGGSGMGEAIALGLAAEGATVVVAGRRLAKLNEVATQADGTILTHTVDVADRGSVETLFDWVSERLGQLHILVNCAGANVPKRSMSELAPNDWDKLMAINATGAFNCMHYALPLMRPQKTGLVINISSTSGKRAAPLGGVAYNASKFAMAALGTSANEDERENGIRVTTIFPGEVDTPILSQRPVPPSAEHRAKILKPTDIADITVAIAKLPPLAHVPELVIKPIGQSFI
;
A
#
# COMPACT_ATOMS: atom_id res chain seq x y z
N MET A 1 -16.63 -14.00 -4.50
CA MET A 1 -17.65 -12.95 -4.80
C MET A 1 -16.95 -11.83 -5.54
N GLY A 2 -17.62 -11.14 -6.49
CA GLY A 2 -17.06 -9.93 -7.10
C GLY A 2 -17.04 -8.77 -6.09
N LEU A 3 -16.32 -7.69 -6.43
CA LEU A 3 -16.23 -6.49 -5.58
C LEU A 3 -17.23 -5.40 -6.00
N SER A 4 -18.24 -5.74 -6.79
CA SER A 4 -19.30 -4.81 -7.17
C SER A 4 -19.95 -4.20 -5.91
N LYS A 5 -20.16 -2.88 -5.92
CA LYS A 5 -20.62 -2.07 -4.81
C LYS A 5 -19.60 -1.87 -3.66
N GLN A 6 -18.35 -2.30 -3.83
CA GLN A 6 -17.28 -1.96 -2.89
C GLN A 6 -16.58 -0.67 -3.33
N ASN A 7 -16.33 0.24 -2.39
CA ASN A 7 -15.53 1.44 -2.61
C ASN A 7 -14.14 1.21 -2.03
N ALA A 8 -13.11 1.44 -2.82
CA ALA A 8 -11.72 1.25 -2.43
C ALA A 8 -10.91 2.54 -2.60
N VAL A 9 -9.99 2.79 -1.69
CA VAL A 9 -8.97 3.83 -1.82
C VAL A 9 -7.60 3.17 -1.91
N VAL A 10 -6.85 3.44 -2.98
CA VAL A 10 -5.49 2.95 -3.16
C VAL A 10 -4.52 4.13 -3.10
N VAL A 11 -3.87 4.30 -1.96
CA VAL A 11 -2.88 5.36 -1.75
C VAL A 11 -1.53 4.91 -2.28
N GLY A 12 -0.90 5.74 -3.10
CA GLY A 12 0.26 5.34 -3.91
C GLY A 12 -0.14 4.64 -5.21
N GLY A 13 -1.39 4.85 -5.67
CA GLY A 13 -2.00 4.18 -6.82
C GLY A 13 -1.52 4.62 -8.21
N GLY A 14 -0.60 5.59 -8.31
CA GLY A 14 -0.18 6.14 -9.61
C GLY A 14 0.99 5.43 -10.28
N SER A 15 1.49 4.31 -9.75
CA SER A 15 2.56 3.51 -10.38
C SER A 15 2.80 2.18 -9.67
N GLY A 16 3.38 1.21 -10.38
CA GLY A 16 3.89 -0.04 -9.82
C GLY A 16 2.81 -0.87 -9.13
N MET A 17 3.07 -1.35 -7.89
CA MET A 17 2.13 -2.21 -7.17
C MET A 17 0.77 -1.53 -6.95
N GLY A 18 0.76 -0.24 -6.57
CA GLY A 18 -0.48 0.49 -6.32
C GLY A 18 -1.35 0.65 -7.57
N GLU A 19 -0.74 0.93 -8.71
CA GLU A 19 -1.41 0.96 -10.02
C GLU A 19 -2.03 -0.40 -10.36
N ALA A 20 -1.23 -1.48 -10.28
CA ALA A 20 -1.73 -2.82 -10.60
C ALA A 20 -2.86 -3.26 -9.64
N ILE A 21 -2.76 -2.94 -8.35
CA ILE A 21 -3.82 -3.23 -7.37
C ILE A 21 -5.10 -2.45 -7.70
N ALA A 22 -4.98 -1.17 -8.05
CA ALA A 22 -6.14 -0.35 -8.40
C ALA A 22 -6.87 -0.90 -9.63
N LEU A 23 -6.13 -1.25 -10.68
CA LEU A 23 -6.68 -1.87 -11.89
C LEU A 23 -7.34 -3.22 -11.58
N GLY A 24 -6.68 -4.07 -10.77
CA GLY A 24 -7.24 -5.36 -10.38
C GLY A 24 -8.53 -5.25 -9.57
N LEU A 25 -8.62 -4.31 -8.62
CA LEU A 25 -9.84 -4.07 -7.86
C LEU A 25 -10.97 -3.52 -8.74
N ALA A 26 -10.65 -2.62 -9.66
CA ALA A 26 -11.62 -2.06 -10.60
C ALA A 26 -12.16 -3.12 -11.58
N ALA A 27 -11.31 -4.02 -12.07
CA ALA A 27 -11.71 -5.13 -12.95
C ALA A 27 -12.68 -6.11 -12.24
N GLU A 28 -12.64 -6.22 -10.91
CA GLU A 28 -13.60 -7.00 -10.11
C GLU A 28 -14.89 -6.22 -9.77
N GLY A 29 -15.04 -5.01 -10.30
CA GLY A 29 -16.24 -4.19 -10.18
C GLY A 29 -16.24 -3.19 -9.00
N ALA A 30 -15.13 -3.01 -8.30
CA ALA A 30 -15.03 -1.97 -7.27
C ALA A 30 -14.99 -0.57 -7.89
N THR A 31 -15.56 0.42 -7.19
CA THR A 31 -15.25 1.82 -7.44
C THR A 31 -13.95 2.17 -6.70
N VAL A 32 -12.92 2.53 -7.44
CA VAL A 32 -11.58 2.74 -6.89
C VAL A 32 -11.19 4.21 -6.94
N VAL A 33 -10.72 4.76 -5.84
CA VAL A 33 -10.02 6.05 -5.79
C VAL A 33 -8.53 5.78 -5.80
N VAL A 34 -7.82 6.18 -6.85
CA VAL A 34 -6.36 6.19 -6.86
C VAL A 34 -5.87 7.53 -6.32
N ALA A 35 -5.04 7.47 -5.27
CA ALA A 35 -4.55 8.65 -4.59
C ALA A 35 -3.01 8.71 -4.57
N GLY A 36 -2.46 9.91 -4.72
CA GLY A 36 -1.01 10.14 -4.72
C GLY A 36 -0.64 11.54 -5.17
N ARG A 37 0.66 11.88 -5.18
CA ARG A 37 1.12 13.25 -5.41
C ARG A 37 1.06 13.71 -6.88
N ARG A 38 1.09 12.80 -7.85
CA ARG A 38 1.26 13.10 -9.28
C ARG A 38 -0.05 12.88 -10.03
N LEU A 39 -0.89 13.93 -10.13
CA LEU A 39 -2.20 13.83 -10.76
C LEU A 39 -2.15 13.25 -12.19
N ALA A 40 -1.15 13.63 -13.00
CA ALA A 40 -1.00 13.09 -14.36
C ALA A 40 -0.88 11.55 -14.35
N LYS A 41 -0.10 10.99 -13.41
CA LYS A 41 0.05 9.53 -13.27
C LYS A 41 -1.22 8.83 -12.78
N LEU A 42 -1.98 9.49 -11.90
CA LEU A 42 -3.27 8.97 -11.45
C LEU A 42 -4.26 8.93 -12.61
N ASN A 43 -4.30 9.97 -13.43
CA ASN A 43 -5.16 10.03 -14.62
C ASN A 43 -4.78 8.98 -15.67
N GLU A 44 -3.46 8.73 -15.89
CA GLU A 44 -3.00 7.64 -16.75
C GLU A 44 -3.55 6.29 -16.29
N VAL A 45 -3.56 6.02 -14.98
CA VAL A 45 -4.14 4.78 -14.42
C VAL A 45 -5.66 4.73 -14.64
N ALA A 46 -6.36 5.84 -14.39
CA ALA A 46 -7.80 5.89 -14.57
C ALA A 46 -8.24 5.60 -16.03
N THR A 47 -7.43 6.01 -17.02
CA THR A 47 -7.73 5.76 -18.45
C THR A 47 -7.48 4.31 -18.89
N GLN A 48 -6.75 3.51 -18.10
CA GLN A 48 -6.45 2.09 -18.41
C GLN A 48 -7.52 1.13 -17.88
N ALA A 49 -8.42 1.60 -17.02
CA ALA A 49 -9.36 0.73 -16.34
C ALA A 49 -10.63 0.47 -17.16
N ASP A 50 -11.07 -0.78 -17.21
CA ASP A 50 -12.40 -1.15 -17.69
C ASP A 50 -13.51 -0.86 -16.67
N GLY A 51 -13.14 -0.45 -15.45
CA GLY A 51 -14.04 -0.13 -14.33
C GLY A 51 -13.99 1.35 -13.94
N THR A 52 -14.62 1.68 -12.82
CA THR A 52 -14.65 3.06 -12.31
C THR A 52 -13.43 3.37 -11.47
N ILE A 53 -12.53 4.20 -11.99
CA ILE A 53 -11.41 4.77 -11.23
C ILE A 53 -11.55 6.28 -11.15
N LEU A 54 -11.56 6.80 -9.92
CA LEU A 54 -11.52 8.21 -9.60
C LEU A 54 -10.10 8.59 -9.15
N THR A 55 -9.72 9.85 -9.31
CA THR A 55 -8.38 10.33 -8.98
C THR A 55 -8.43 11.43 -7.94
N HIS A 56 -7.50 11.40 -6.97
CA HIS A 56 -7.35 12.48 -5.99
C HIS A 56 -5.87 12.67 -5.62
N THR A 57 -5.43 13.93 -5.51
CA THR A 57 -4.06 14.21 -5.07
C THR A 57 -3.95 14.11 -3.56
N VAL A 58 -2.86 13.48 -3.07
CA VAL A 58 -2.55 13.41 -1.65
C VAL A 58 -1.05 13.33 -1.41
N ASP A 59 -0.56 14.02 -0.40
CA ASP A 59 0.73 13.72 0.23
C ASP A 59 0.47 13.05 1.58
N VAL A 60 0.84 11.77 1.70
CA VAL A 60 0.61 10.99 2.93
C VAL A 60 1.41 11.49 4.13
N ALA A 61 2.50 12.23 3.90
CA ALA A 61 3.30 12.83 4.94
C ALA A 61 2.64 14.11 5.53
N ASP A 62 1.69 14.70 4.80
CA ASP A 62 0.89 15.84 5.25
C ASP A 62 -0.48 15.36 5.74
N ARG A 63 -0.70 15.51 7.04
CA ARG A 63 -1.95 15.05 7.69
C ARG A 63 -3.19 15.79 7.17
N GLY A 64 -3.09 17.10 6.92
CA GLY A 64 -4.18 17.89 6.35
C GLY A 64 -4.53 17.48 4.92
N SER A 65 -3.52 17.12 4.12
CA SER A 65 -3.74 16.56 2.78
C SER A 65 -4.46 15.20 2.84
N VAL A 66 -4.15 14.36 3.83
CA VAL A 66 -4.83 13.06 4.03
C VAL A 66 -6.26 13.27 4.52
N GLU A 67 -6.49 14.19 5.47
CA GLU A 67 -7.83 14.55 5.93
C GLU A 67 -8.72 14.98 4.76
N THR A 68 -8.25 15.91 3.94
CA THR A 68 -8.96 16.38 2.73
C THR A 68 -9.32 15.23 1.77
N LEU A 69 -8.44 14.24 1.60
CA LEU A 69 -8.74 13.06 0.78
C LEU A 69 -9.93 12.29 1.35
N PHE A 70 -9.92 11.99 2.65
CA PHE A 70 -10.97 11.15 3.25
C PHE A 70 -12.29 11.89 3.45
N ASP A 71 -12.27 13.20 3.65
CA ASP A 71 -13.49 14.05 3.59
C ASP A 71 -14.11 13.97 2.20
N TRP A 72 -13.31 14.15 1.15
CA TRP A 72 -13.77 14.01 -0.23
C TRP A 72 -14.30 12.58 -0.54
N VAL A 73 -13.64 11.53 -0.03
CA VAL A 73 -14.12 10.13 -0.16
C VAL A 73 -15.48 9.97 0.52
N SER A 74 -15.65 10.51 1.72
CA SER A 74 -16.91 10.47 2.46
C SER A 74 -18.05 11.16 1.71
N GLU A 75 -17.80 12.37 1.20
CA GLU A 75 -18.79 13.13 0.43
C GLU A 75 -19.15 12.48 -0.90
N ARG A 76 -18.15 11.93 -1.60
CA ARG A 76 -18.32 11.41 -2.96
C ARG A 76 -18.86 9.99 -3.01
N LEU A 77 -18.45 9.13 -2.07
CA LEU A 77 -18.75 7.69 -2.07
C LEU A 77 -19.67 7.26 -0.91
N GLY A 78 -19.78 8.04 0.13
CA GLY A 78 -20.59 7.77 1.32
C GLY A 78 -20.04 6.68 2.22
N GLN A 79 -19.47 5.62 1.66
CA GLN A 79 -18.92 4.48 2.38
C GLN A 79 -17.53 4.11 1.85
N LEU A 80 -16.66 3.64 2.73
CA LEU A 80 -15.34 3.10 2.39
C LEU A 80 -15.25 1.64 2.86
N HIS A 81 -14.95 0.73 1.93
CA HIS A 81 -14.87 -0.70 2.22
C HIS A 81 -13.43 -1.23 2.26
N ILE A 82 -12.55 -0.68 1.40
CA ILE A 82 -11.18 -1.14 1.25
C ILE A 82 -10.23 0.06 1.25
N LEU A 83 -9.22 0.03 2.11
CA LEU A 83 -8.06 0.93 2.05
C LEU A 83 -6.81 0.13 1.72
N VAL A 84 -6.06 0.55 0.70
CA VAL A 84 -4.74 0.00 0.39
C VAL A 84 -3.67 1.07 0.58
N ASN A 85 -2.82 0.90 1.59
CA ASN A 85 -1.64 1.73 1.85
C ASN A 85 -0.46 1.16 1.04
N CYS A 86 -0.24 1.71 -0.16
CA CYS A 86 0.85 1.31 -1.05
C CYS A 86 1.87 2.43 -1.30
N ALA A 87 1.66 3.63 -0.73
CA ALA A 87 2.65 4.70 -0.78
C ALA A 87 3.94 4.27 -0.07
N GLY A 88 5.07 4.48 -0.72
CA GLY A 88 6.37 4.13 -0.15
C GLY A 88 7.51 4.76 -0.95
N ALA A 89 8.61 5.00 -0.26
CA ALA A 89 9.84 5.56 -0.82
C ALA A 89 11.07 4.88 -0.22
N ASN A 90 12.21 5.03 -0.91
CA ASN A 90 13.54 4.72 -0.40
C ASN A 90 14.52 5.76 -0.94
N VAL A 91 15.78 5.70 -0.52
CA VAL A 91 16.85 6.61 -0.94
C VAL A 91 18.09 5.81 -1.37
N PRO A 92 18.95 6.35 -2.26
CA PRO A 92 20.18 5.66 -2.68
C PRO A 92 21.19 5.51 -1.54
N LYS A 93 21.48 6.58 -0.79
CA LYS A 93 22.38 6.59 0.37
C LYS A 93 21.63 6.10 1.60
N ARG A 94 21.77 4.82 1.95
CA ARG A 94 20.88 4.15 2.91
C ARG A 94 21.57 3.37 4.02
N SER A 95 22.92 3.27 3.98
CA SER A 95 23.69 2.67 5.08
C SER A 95 23.72 3.61 6.30
N MET A 96 24.03 3.09 7.50
CA MET A 96 24.07 3.92 8.70
C MET A 96 25.10 5.07 8.60
N SER A 97 26.16 4.87 7.84
CA SER A 97 27.22 5.87 7.65
C SER A 97 26.90 6.94 6.60
N GLU A 98 25.93 6.69 5.70
CA GLU A 98 25.64 7.58 4.56
C GLU A 98 24.26 8.23 4.63
N LEU A 99 23.36 7.67 5.41
CA LEU A 99 21.97 8.13 5.50
C LEU A 99 21.93 9.52 6.17
N ALA A 100 21.42 10.52 5.46
CA ALA A 100 21.19 11.83 6.02
C ALA A 100 19.99 11.81 6.99
N PRO A 101 20.02 12.56 8.12
CA PRO A 101 18.89 12.67 9.04
C PRO A 101 17.57 13.06 8.35
N ASN A 102 17.60 14.01 7.44
CA ASN A 102 16.40 14.42 6.67
C ASN A 102 15.83 13.28 5.80
N ASP A 103 16.66 12.39 5.28
CA ASP A 103 16.21 11.23 4.54
C ASP A 103 15.57 10.17 5.44
N TRP A 104 16.09 10.01 6.66
CA TRP A 104 15.45 9.21 7.71
C TRP A 104 14.04 9.75 8.01
N ASP A 105 13.93 11.03 8.34
CA ASP A 105 12.66 11.67 8.67
C ASP A 105 11.65 11.54 7.52
N LYS A 106 12.10 11.79 6.29
CA LYS A 106 11.29 11.64 5.08
C LYS A 106 10.77 10.21 4.90
N LEU A 107 11.61 9.20 5.08
CA LEU A 107 11.20 7.81 4.91
C LEU A 107 10.23 7.37 6.01
N MET A 108 10.44 7.78 7.24
CA MET A 108 9.50 7.55 8.34
C MET A 108 8.16 8.26 8.09
N ALA A 109 8.20 9.53 7.65
CA ALA A 109 7.00 10.30 7.34
C ALA A 109 6.15 9.65 6.24
N ILE A 110 6.78 9.15 5.15
CA ILE A 110 6.06 8.55 4.03
C ILE A 110 5.62 7.12 4.35
N ASN A 111 6.55 6.25 4.77
CA ASN A 111 6.32 4.81 4.82
C ASN A 111 5.57 4.37 6.09
N ALA A 112 5.77 5.03 7.22
CA ALA A 112 5.16 4.69 8.50
C ALA A 112 4.04 5.66 8.88
N THR A 113 4.37 6.94 9.08
CA THR A 113 3.41 7.97 9.48
C THR A 113 2.31 8.13 8.43
N GLY A 114 2.65 8.05 7.13
CA GLY A 114 1.68 8.12 6.06
C GLY A 114 0.63 7.01 6.10
N ALA A 115 1.05 5.78 6.40
CA ALA A 115 0.11 4.67 6.57
C ALA A 115 -0.80 4.89 7.80
N PHE A 116 -0.22 5.35 8.92
CA PHE A 116 -0.99 5.74 10.11
C PHE A 116 -2.02 6.84 9.78
N ASN A 117 -1.61 7.91 9.12
CA ASN A 117 -2.51 9.01 8.75
C ASN A 117 -3.69 8.49 7.91
N CYS A 118 -3.42 7.67 6.88
CA CYS A 118 -4.47 7.10 6.04
C CYS A 118 -5.43 6.21 6.86
N MET A 119 -4.91 5.37 7.75
CA MET A 119 -5.76 4.54 8.62
C MET A 119 -6.57 5.38 9.60
N HIS A 120 -5.96 6.42 10.18
CA HIS A 120 -6.61 7.31 11.14
C HIS A 120 -7.89 7.95 10.59
N TYR A 121 -7.87 8.41 9.34
CA TYR A 121 -9.04 9.03 8.70
C TYR A 121 -9.96 8.03 7.98
N ALA A 122 -9.47 6.86 7.58
CA ALA A 122 -10.28 5.84 6.91
C ALA A 122 -11.13 5.03 7.89
N LEU A 123 -10.58 4.63 9.04
CA LEU A 123 -11.26 3.77 10.01
C LEU A 123 -12.59 4.35 10.52
N PRO A 124 -12.72 5.66 10.81
CA PRO A 124 -14.01 6.26 11.15
C PRO A 124 -15.11 6.08 10.09
N LEU A 125 -14.74 5.99 8.80
CA LEU A 125 -15.68 5.75 7.71
C LEU A 125 -16.11 4.28 7.62
N MET A 126 -15.27 3.35 8.15
CA MET A 126 -15.54 1.91 8.14
C MET A 126 -16.33 1.44 9.38
N ARG A 127 -16.07 2.02 10.56
CA ARG A 127 -16.66 1.58 11.83
C ARG A 127 -18.20 1.55 11.86
N PRO A 128 -18.94 2.54 11.30
CA PRO A 128 -20.40 2.52 11.33
C PRO A 128 -21.02 1.33 10.59
N GLN A 129 -20.36 0.83 9.56
CA GLN A 129 -20.83 -0.30 8.74
C GLN A 129 -20.42 -1.66 9.32
N LYS A 130 -19.65 -1.69 10.42
CA LYS A 130 -19.17 -2.92 11.08
C LYS A 130 -18.47 -3.89 10.11
N THR A 131 -17.84 -3.35 9.09
CA THR A 131 -17.06 -4.12 8.10
C THR A 131 -16.06 -3.20 7.41
N GLY A 132 -14.90 -3.74 7.07
CA GLY A 132 -13.85 -3.03 6.35
C GLY A 132 -12.62 -3.91 6.15
N LEU A 133 -11.79 -3.50 5.21
CA LEU A 133 -10.49 -4.13 4.96
C LEU A 133 -9.42 -3.07 4.74
N VAL A 134 -8.39 -3.08 5.56
CA VAL A 134 -7.17 -2.32 5.34
C VAL A 134 -6.07 -3.27 4.88
N ILE A 135 -5.37 -2.91 3.80
CA ILE A 135 -4.22 -3.66 3.30
C ILE A 135 -3.00 -2.74 3.31
N ASN A 136 -2.02 -3.08 4.13
CA ASN A 136 -0.74 -2.39 4.20
C ASN A 136 0.30 -3.12 3.33
N ILE A 137 0.84 -2.46 2.31
CA ILE A 137 1.93 -3.01 1.50
C ILE A 137 3.26 -2.66 2.16
N SER A 138 3.73 -3.58 3.00
CA SER A 138 5.02 -3.48 3.68
C SER A 138 6.17 -3.95 2.77
N SER A 139 6.99 -4.86 3.22
CA SER A 139 8.12 -5.49 2.53
C SER A 139 8.63 -6.66 3.37
N THR A 140 9.34 -7.62 2.78
CA THR A 140 10.17 -8.57 3.54
C THR A 140 11.15 -7.85 4.48
N SER A 141 11.53 -6.60 4.16
CA SER A 141 12.28 -5.69 5.04
C SER A 141 11.53 -5.29 6.32
N GLY A 142 10.25 -5.50 6.41
CA GLY A 142 9.44 -5.32 7.63
C GLY A 142 9.35 -6.59 8.49
N LYS A 143 9.92 -7.69 8.04
CA LYS A 143 10.06 -8.96 8.79
C LYS A 143 11.51 -9.21 9.17
N ARG A 144 12.45 -8.87 8.29
CA ARG A 144 13.89 -8.95 8.54
C ARG A 144 14.60 -7.76 7.94
N ALA A 145 15.36 -7.06 8.76
CA ALA A 145 16.22 -5.99 8.29
C ALA A 145 17.35 -6.57 7.43
N ALA A 146 17.52 -6.00 6.24
CA ALA A 146 18.57 -6.39 5.31
C ALA A 146 19.33 -5.17 4.79
N PRO A 147 20.63 -5.28 4.50
CA PRO A 147 21.43 -4.16 3.99
C PRO A 147 20.84 -3.52 2.73
N LEU A 148 20.24 -4.34 1.85
CA LEU A 148 19.61 -3.87 0.61
C LEU A 148 18.44 -2.89 0.88
N GLY A 149 17.69 -3.05 1.96
CA GLY A 149 16.63 -2.12 2.38
C GLY A 149 17.20 -0.81 2.89
N GLY A 150 18.29 -0.88 3.65
CA GLY A 150 18.87 0.25 4.36
C GLY A 150 18.15 0.57 5.67
N VAL A 151 18.79 1.39 6.51
CA VAL A 151 18.40 1.57 7.92
C VAL A 151 16.98 2.15 8.05
N ALA A 152 16.71 3.29 7.41
CA ALA A 152 15.42 3.97 7.55
C ALA A 152 14.27 3.19 6.89
N TYR A 153 14.51 2.59 5.72
CA TYR A 153 13.48 1.79 5.06
C TYR A 153 13.10 0.57 5.89
N ASN A 154 14.08 -0.20 6.38
CA ASN A 154 13.82 -1.34 7.26
C ASN A 154 13.00 -0.89 8.48
N ALA A 155 13.45 0.13 9.21
CA ALA A 155 12.74 0.66 10.37
C ALA A 155 11.30 1.07 10.05
N SER A 156 11.09 1.80 8.95
CA SER A 156 9.76 2.25 8.54
C SER A 156 8.82 1.10 8.16
N LYS A 157 9.35 0.02 7.55
CA LYS A 157 8.56 -1.16 7.18
C LYS A 157 8.25 -2.07 8.38
N PHE A 158 9.12 -2.13 9.38
CA PHE A 158 8.81 -2.72 10.68
C PHE A 158 7.73 -1.93 11.42
N ALA A 159 7.83 -0.57 11.42
CA ALA A 159 6.80 0.28 12.01
C ALA A 159 5.43 0.07 11.36
N MET A 160 5.37 -0.04 10.02
CA MET A 160 4.13 -0.35 9.30
C MET A 160 3.58 -1.73 9.68
N ALA A 161 4.44 -2.74 9.87
CA ALA A 161 4.01 -4.08 10.31
C ALA A 161 3.39 -4.04 11.71
N ALA A 162 4.06 -3.40 12.67
CA ALA A 162 3.55 -3.23 14.03
C ALA A 162 2.24 -2.45 14.06
N LEU A 163 2.13 -1.36 13.27
CA LEU A 163 0.88 -0.60 13.11
C LEU A 163 -0.25 -1.49 12.61
N GLY A 164 0.01 -2.33 11.60
CA GLY A 164 -0.98 -3.25 11.05
C GLY A 164 -1.50 -4.24 12.09
N THR A 165 -0.61 -4.87 12.86
CA THR A 165 -0.97 -5.82 13.91
C THR A 165 -1.77 -5.14 15.03
N SER A 166 -1.31 -3.99 15.53
CA SER A 166 -2.00 -3.25 16.61
C SER A 166 -3.40 -2.82 16.18
N ALA A 167 -3.52 -2.21 15.00
CA ALA A 167 -4.82 -1.76 14.51
C ALA A 167 -5.78 -2.91 14.22
N ASN A 168 -5.27 -4.09 13.83
CA ASN A 168 -6.10 -5.27 13.64
C ASN A 168 -6.76 -5.72 14.96
N GLU A 169 -6.02 -5.70 16.05
CA GLU A 169 -6.57 -6.05 17.37
C GLU A 169 -7.59 -5.00 17.87
N ASP A 170 -7.27 -3.71 17.69
CA ASP A 170 -8.14 -2.60 18.11
C ASP A 170 -9.47 -2.59 17.34
N GLU A 171 -9.46 -2.95 16.05
CA GLU A 171 -10.63 -2.87 15.17
C GLU A 171 -11.42 -4.18 15.05
N ARG A 172 -11.00 -5.23 15.72
CA ARG A 172 -11.63 -6.56 15.65
C ARG A 172 -13.13 -6.53 15.97
N GLU A 173 -13.53 -5.82 17.00
CA GLU A 173 -14.95 -5.71 17.40
C GLU A 173 -15.77 -4.80 16.46
N ASN A 174 -15.07 -4.02 15.64
CA ASN A 174 -15.68 -3.24 14.57
C ASN A 174 -15.84 -4.02 13.28
N GLY A 175 -15.40 -5.29 13.22
CA GLY A 175 -15.49 -6.12 12.04
C GLY A 175 -14.52 -5.69 10.93
N ILE A 176 -13.52 -4.86 11.25
CA ILE A 176 -12.52 -4.37 10.28
C ILE A 176 -11.28 -5.27 10.36
N ARG A 177 -10.87 -5.77 9.21
CA ARG A 177 -9.68 -6.62 9.07
C ARG A 177 -8.51 -5.76 8.59
N VAL A 178 -7.34 -5.95 9.19
CA VAL A 178 -6.11 -5.29 8.74
C VAL A 178 -5.11 -6.35 8.31
N THR A 179 -4.78 -6.36 7.03
CA THR A 179 -3.82 -7.28 6.42
C THR A 179 -2.52 -6.56 6.12
N THR A 180 -1.39 -7.12 6.51
CA THR A 180 -0.08 -6.64 6.09
C THR A 180 0.55 -7.62 5.10
N ILE A 181 0.78 -7.17 3.87
CA ILE A 181 1.49 -7.93 2.84
C ILE A 181 2.97 -7.54 2.88
N PHE A 182 3.84 -8.54 2.83
CA PHE A 182 5.29 -8.39 2.84
C PHE A 182 5.88 -8.88 1.50
N PRO A 183 5.87 -8.05 0.46
CA PRO A 183 6.50 -8.41 -0.81
C PRO A 183 8.02 -8.53 -0.67
N GLY A 184 8.60 -9.50 -1.39
CA GLY A 184 10.00 -9.51 -1.72
C GLY A 184 10.33 -8.49 -2.82
N GLU A 185 11.26 -8.84 -3.70
CA GLU A 185 11.59 -7.98 -4.83
C GLU A 185 10.47 -7.98 -5.88
N VAL A 186 9.95 -6.79 -6.19
CA VAL A 186 8.92 -6.56 -7.21
C VAL A 186 9.45 -5.58 -8.25
N ASP A 187 9.25 -5.85 -9.52
CA ASP A 187 9.70 -5.02 -10.65
C ASP A 187 8.88 -3.72 -10.74
N THR A 188 9.30 -2.72 -9.99
CA THR A 188 8.62 -1.43 -9.84
C THR A 188 9.60 -0.27 -10.00
N PRO A 189 9.12 0.97 -10.23
CA PRO A 189 9.96 2.14 -10.35
C PRO A 189 10.87 2.42 -9.13
N ILE A 190 10.53 1.94 -7.94
CA ILE A 190 11.35 2.12 -6.73
C ILE A 190 12.75 1.47 -6.86
N LEU A 191 12.89 0.47 -7.73
CA LEU A 191 14.17 -0.20 -7.96
C LEU A 191 15.23 0.73 -8.56
N SER A 192 14.83 1.79 -9.26
CA SER A 192 15.76 2.82 -9.78
C SER A 192 16.46 3.62 -8.67
N GLN A 193 15.92 3.58 -7.44
CA GLN A 193 16.49 4.24 -6.28
C GLN A 193 17.53 3.38 -5.52
N ARG A 194 17.83 2.18 -6.01
CA ARG A 194 18.90 1.36 -5.45
C ARG A 194 20.26 1.99 -5.73
N PRO A 195 21.22 1.83 -4.81
CA PRO A 195 22.62 2.22 -5.09
C PRO A 195 23.14 1.61 -6.42
N VAL A 196 22.77 0.36 -6.67
CA VAL A 196 22.99 -0.33 -7.95
C VAL A 196 21.63 -0.84 -8.42
N PRO A 197 21.05 -0.24 -9.48
CA PRO A 197 19.81 -0.73 -10.08
C PRO A 197 19.98 -2.15 -10.63
N PRO A 198 18.96 -3.01 -10.49
CA PRO A 198 19.04 -4.39 -10.99
C PRO A 198 19.07 -4.44 -12.51
N SER A 199 19.80 -5.42 -13.06
CA SER A 199 19.85 -5.68 -14.50
C SER A 199 18.50 -6.13 -15.06
N ALA A 200 18.33 -6.07 -16.37
CA ALA A 200 17.14 -6.57 -17.06
C ALA A 200 16.93 -8.07 -16.80
N GLU A 201 18.01 -8.86 -16.77
CA GLU A 201 17.95 -10.29 -16.46
C GLU A 201 17.43 -10.54 -15.02
N HIS A 202 17.90 -9.77 -14.04
CA HIS A 202 17.41 -9.86 -12.67
C HIS A 202 15.93 -9.48 -12.58
N ARG A 203 15.53 -8.38 -13.25
CA ARG A 203 14.13 -7.94 -13.29
C ARG A 203 13.19 -8.97 -13.92
N ALA A 204 13.68 -9.82 -14.83
CA ALA A 204 12.88 -10.89 -15.41
C ALA A 204 12.59 -12.05 -14.41
N LYS A 205 13.37 -12.16 -13.34
CA LYS A 205 13.30 -13.25 -12.34
C LYS A 205 12.61 -12.85 -11.02
N ILE A 206 12.17 -11.61 -10.89
CA ILE A 206 11.48 -11.11 -9.70
C ILE A 206 9.99 -10.91 -9.95
N LEU A 207 9.22 -10.75 -8.86
CA LEU A 207 7.78 -10.55 -8.95
C LEU A 207 7.41 -9.36 -9.83
N LYS A 208 6.23 -9.43 -10.42
CA LYS A 208 5.61 -8.32 -11.14
C LYS A 208 4.57 -7.62 -10.25
N PRO A 209 4.26 -6.34 -10.52
CA PRO A 209 3.19 -5.65 -9.81
C PRO A 209 1.86 -6.40 -9.83
N THR A 210 1.56 -7.12 -10.90
CA THR A 210 0.36 -7.95 -11.06
C THR A 210 0.31 -9.10 -10.05
N ASP A 211 1.44 -9.72 -9.68
CA ASP A 211 1.46 -10.78 -8.68
C ASP A 211 0.97 -10.28 -7.30
N ILE A 212 1.27 -9.00 -6.99
CA ILE A 212 0.81 -8.36 -5.76
C ILE A 212 -0.66 -7.94 -5.88
N ALA A 213 -1.09 -7.52 -7.07
CA ALA A 213 -2.48 -7.20 -7.32
C ALA A 213 -3.37 -8.43 -7.17
N ASP A 214 -3.01 -9.56 -7.76
CA ASP A 214 -3.77 -10.80 -7.73
C ASP A 214 -3.99 -11.29 -6.29
N ILE A 215 -2.93 -11.28 -5.47
CA ILE A 215 -3.08 -11.70 -4.07
C ILE A 215 -3.87 -10.68 -3.24
N THR A 216 -3.75 -9.38 -3.53
CA THR A 216 -4.53 -8.31 -2.88
C THR A 216 -6.02 -8.46 -3.20
N VAL A 217 -6.36 -8.70 -4.47
CA VAL A 217 -7.72 -8.96 -4.92
C VAL A 217 -8.27 -10.24 -4.30
N ALA A 218 -7.48 -11.31 -4.24
CA ALA A 218 -7.90 -12.56 -3.60
C ALA A 218 -8.26 -12.35 -2.12
N ILE A 219 -7.46 -11.58 -1.37
CA ILE A 219 -7.73 -11.21 0.02
C ILE A 219 -9.01 -10.36 0.12
N ALA A 220 -9.20 -9.39 -0.78
CA ALA A 220 -10.38 -8.54 -0.78
C ALA A 220 -11.68 -9.31 -1.03
N LYS A 221 -11.61 -10.40 -1.79
CA LYS A 221 -12.75 -11.29 -2.11
C LYS A 221 -13.07 -12.32 -1.04
N LEU A 222 -12.25 -12.45 0.00
CA LEU A 222 -12.53 -13.35 1.12
C LEU A 222 -13.82 -12.94 1.86
N PRO A 223 -14.60 -13.92 2.33
CA PRO A 223 -15.78 -13.63 3.14
C PRO A 223 -15.39 -12.87 4.42
N PRO A 224 -16.29 -12.06 5.00
CA PRO A 224 -15.98 -11.23 6.18
C PRO A 224 -15.41 -12.00 7.38
N LEU A 225 -15.75 -13.27 7.53
CA LEU A 225 -15.23 -14.12 8.62
C LEU A 225 -13.82 -14.66 8.38
N ALA A 226 -13.32 -14.58 7.14
CA ALA A 226 -11.98 -15.05 6.83
C ALA A 226 -11.00 -13.87 6.85
N HIS A 227 -9.91 -14.02 7.59
CA HIS A 227 -8.89 -13.00 7.72
C HIS A 227 -7.49 -13.57 7.45
N VAL A 228 -6.71 -12.82 6.69
CA VAL A 228 -5.28 -13.06 6.48
C VAL A 228 -4.54 -11.90 7.14
N PRO A 229 -4.11 -12.01 8.41
CA PRO A 229 -3.47 -10.90 9.11
C PRO A 229 -2.13 -10.52 8.49
N GLU A 230 -1.37 -11.51 8.03
CA GLU A 230 -0.06 -11.31 7.41
C GLU A 230 0.15 -12.26 6.24
N LEU A 231 0.81 -11.77 5.19
CA LEU A 231 1.17 -12.58 4.03
C LEU A 231 2.55 -12.20 3.51
N VAL A 232 3.42 -13.20 3.33
CA VAL A 232 4.72 -13.01 2.69
C VAL A 232 4.68 -13.60 1.28
N ILE A 233 5.04 -12.80 0.29
CA ILE A 233 5.17 -13.23 -1.11
C ILE A 233 6.51 -12.74 -1.66
N LYS A 234 7.31 -13.65 -2.23
CA LYS A 234 8.66 -13.34 -2.72
C LYS A 234 8.99 -14.14 -3.98
N PRO A 235 9.94 -13.68 -4.80
CA PRO A 235 10.48 -14.49 -5.89
C PRO A 235 11.01 -15.82 -5.35
N ILE A 236 10.82 -16.91 -6.11
CA ILE A 236 11.30 -18.24 -5.70
C ILE A 236 12.82 -18.27 -5.47
N GLY A 237 13.56 -17.51 -6.27
CA GLY A 237 15.03 -17.40 -6.15
C GLY A 237 15.52 -16.44 -5.05
N GLN A 238 14.64 -15.70 -4.39
CA GLN A 238 15.03 -14.83 -3.28
C GLN A 238 15.08 -15.64 -1.98
N SER A 239 16.24 -15.65 -1.32
CA SER A 239 16.33 -16.25 0.03
C SER A 239 15.38 -15.53 0.98
N PHE A 240 14.66 -16.28 1.80
CA PHE A 240 13.95 -15.73 2.94
C PHE A 240 14.85 -15.94 4.15
N ILE A 241 15.43 -14.88 4.58
CA ILE A 241 16.42 -14.86 5.65
C ILE A 241 15.78 -15.15 6.99
#